data_162012b0619f1b5c8b744b594299f940
#
_entry.id   162012b0619f1b5c8b744b594299f940
#
_cell.length_a   1.000
_cell.length_b   1.000
_cell.length_c   1.000
_cell.angle_alpha   90.00
_cell.angle_beta   90.00
_cell.angle_gamma   90.00
#
_symmetry.space_group_name_H-M   'P 1'
#
loop_
_entity.id
_entity.type
_entity.pdbx_description
1 polymer ?
#
loop_
_entity_poly.entity_id
_entity_poly.type
_entity_poly.pdbx_seq_one_letter_code
_entity_poly.pdbx_strand_id
1 'polypeptide(L)'
;TEALLYTDEHEGMAAAQIFGNDPEILRAACENEKLAPFPIVDINMGCPVPKIYKNGEGSALLENPALAEKIVRECVKSGKIITVKFRIGIDAAHIVTADFAKRMENAGASLITVHGRTKDKVYAGEVQYKEIESAKKAVQIPVIANGGVFSDADADKLLNETGADGVMVARAALFDPQI
;
A
#
# COMPACT_ATOMS: atom_id res chain seq x y z
N THR A 1 9.90 -14.86 11.14
CA THR A 1 9.56 -14.44 9.75
C THR A 1 8.83 -15.55 9.00
N GLU A 2 9.24 -16.83 9.11
CA GLU A 2 8.60 -17.96 8.39
C GLU A 2 7.11 -18.13 8.74
N ALA A 3 6.74 -17.97 10.01
CA ALA A 3 5.33 -18.03 10.42
C ALA A 3 4.44 -16.95 9.79
N LEU A 4 5.01 -15.85 9.32
CA LEU A 4 4.28 -14.78 8.63
C LEU A 4 4.13 -15.01 7.13
N LEU A 5 4.77 -16.02 6.59
CA LEU A 5 4.72 -16.40 5.17
C LEU A 5 3.92 -17.69 4.95
N TYR A 6 3.28 -18.18 6.00
CA TYR A 6 2.38 -19.34 5.87
C TYR A 6 1.10 -18.92 5.13
N THR A 7 0.70 -19.72 4.15
CA THR A 7 -0.57 -19.62 3.43
C THR A 7 -1.25 -20.98 3.47
N ASP A 8 -2.56 -21.00 3.58
CA ASP A 8 -3.36 -22.23 3.46
C ASP A 8 -3.54 -22.61 1.99
N GLU A 9 -3.62 -23.90 1.68
CA GLU A 9 -3.80 -24.38 0.32
C GLU A 9 -5.14 -23.97 -0.33
N HIS A 10 -6.12 -23.58 0.49
CA HIS A 10 -7.41 -23.05 0.05
C HIS A 10 -7.42 -21.54 -0.13
N GLU A 11 -6.35 -20.83 0.30
CA GLU A 11 -6.22 -19.43 -0.04
C GLU A 11 -5.93 -19.28 -1.54
N GLY A 12 -6.53 -18.27 -2.14
CA GLY A 12 -6.25 -17.92 -3.53
C GLY A 12 -4.86 -17.29 -3.69
N MET A 13 -4.72 -16.39 -4.63
CA MET A 13 -3.46 -15.69 -4.84
C MET A 13 -3.14 -14.79 -3.64
N ALA A 14 -2.08 -15.09 -2.92
CA ALA A 14 -1.59 -14.30 -1.81
C ALA A 14 -0.46 -13.36 -2.24
N ALA A 15 -0.37 -12.20 -1.61
CA ALA A 15 0.73 -11.25 -1.75
C ALA A 15 1.54 -11.20 -0.46
N ALA A 16 2.86 -11.16 -0.56
CA ALA A 16 3.74 -10.89 0.58
C ALA A 16 3.98 -9.39 0.70
N GLN A 17 3.82 -8.84 1.91
CA GLN A 17 4.16 -7.43 2.15
C GLN A 17 5.52 -7.31 2.82
N ILE A 18 6.38 -6.43 2.29
CA ILE A 18 7.70 -6.09 2.84
C ILE A 18 7.80 -4.59 3.11
N PHE A 19 8.75 -4.19 3.94
CA PHE A 19 9.07 -2.78 4.18
C PHE A 19 10.57 -2.60 4.40
N GLY A 20 11.05 -1.40 4.14
CA GLY A 20 12.44 -1.01 4.28
C GLY A 20 12.70 0.32 3.58
N ASN A 21 13.95 0.77 3.60
CA ASN A 21 14.41 2.01 2.98
C ASN A 21 15.64 1.82 2.09
N ASP A 22 16.12 0.59 1.94
CA ASP A 22 17.24 0.26 1.05
C ASP A 22 16.73 -0.47 -0.20
N PRO A 23 16.88 0.13 -1.40
CA PRO A 23 16.39 -0.46 -2.64
C PRO A 23 17.00 -1.82 -2.99
N GLU A 24 18.30 -2.00 -2.71
CA GLU A 24 19.00 -3.23 -3.07
C GLU A 24 18.62 -4.37 -2.12
N ILE A 25 18.49 -4.07 -0.82
CA ILE A 25 18.01 -5.05 0.18
C ILE A 25 16.57 -5.48 -0.14
N LEU A 26 15.68 -4.53 -0.50
CA LEU A 26 14.31 -4.86 -0.84
C LEU A 26 14.21 -5.67 -2.13
N ARG A 27 15.03 -5.37 -3.15
CA ARG A 27 15.14 -6.19 -4.34
C ARG A 27 15.60 -7.61 -3.99
N ALA A 28 16.69 -7.75 -3.22
CA ALA A 28 17.17 -9.05 -2.81
C ALA A 28 16.14 -9.85 -1.99
N ALA A 29 15.30 -9.14 -1.19
CA ALA A 29 14.16 -9.76 -0.51
C ALA A 29 13.12 -10.29 -1.51
N CYS A 30 12.77 -9.53 -2.56
CA CYS A 30 11.86 -9.99 -3.61
C CYS A 30 12.40 -11.24 -4.35
N GLU A 31 13.71 -11.34 -4.54
CA GLU A 31 14.39 -12.45 -5.20
C GLU A 31 14.60 -13.67 -4.27
N ASN A 32 14.32 -13.53 -2.96
CA ASN A 32 14.55 -14.58 -1.98
C ASN A 32 13.59 -15.76 -2.21
N GLU A 33 14.11 -16.98 -2.11
CA GLU A 33 13.35 -18.22 -2.29
C GLU A 33 12.15 -18.36 -1.35
N LYS A 34 12.20 -17.77 -0.15
CA LYS A 34 11.05 -17.72 0.79
C LYS A 34 9.86 -16.93 0.25
N LEU A 35 10.08 -16.01 -0.67
CA LEU A 35 9.04 -15.29 -1.37
C LEU A 35 8.67 -15.92 -2.72
N ALA A 36 9.28 -17.04 -3.12
CA ALA A 36 8.96 -17.71 -4.37
C ALA A 36 7.46 -18.05 -4.51
N PRO A 37 6.74 -18.51 -3.46
CA PRO A 37 5.31 -18.80 -3.55
C PRO A 37 4.42 -17.58 -3.80
N PHE A 38 4.93 -16.37 -3.58
CA PHE A 38 4.17 -15.12 -3.70
C PHE A 38 4.50 -14.45 -5.04
N PRO A 39 3.59 -14.49 -6.03
CA PRO A 39 3.81 -13.82 -7.30
C PRO A 39 3.75 -12.29 -7.18
N ILE A 40 3.09 -11.79 -6.12
CA ILE A 40 2.92 -10.37 -5.82
C ILE A 40 3.70 -10.03 -4.56
N VAL A 41 4.49 -8.96 -4.62
CA VAL A 41 5.13 -8.35 -3.45
C VAL A 41 4.64 -6.92 -3.30
N ASP A 42 4.01 -6.66 -2.14
CA ASP A 42 3.54 -5.32 -1.77
C ASP A 42 4.58 -4.59 -0.94
N ILE A 43 4.89 -3.34 -1.30
CA ILE A 43 5.82 -2.51 -0.55
C ILE A 43 5.05 -1.57 0.36
N ASN A 44 5.27 -1.69 1.67
CA ASN A 44 4.63 -0.85 2.66
C ASN A 44 5.31 0.53 2.73
N MET A 45 4.59 1.55 2.27
CA MET A 45 4.97 2.96 2.37
C MET A 45 3.95 3.77 3.19
N GLY A 46 3.22 3.10 4.10
CA GLY A 46 2.15 3.73 4.87
C GLY A 46 2.16 3.45 6.38
N CYS A 47 3.09 2.64 6.89
CA CYS A 47 3.16 2.33 8.32
C CYS A 47 3.45 3.59 9.15
N PRO A 48 2.58 3.96 10.12
CA PRO A 48 2.75 5.17 10.92
C PRO A 48 3.56 4.95 12.21
N VAL A 49 4.00 3.72 12.49
CA VAL A 49 4.67 3.35 13.74
C VAL A 49 5.94 4.17 13.93
N PRO A 50 6.12 4.86 15.08
CA PRO A 50 7.24 5.79 15.29
C PRO A 50 8.62 5.18 15.06
N LYS A 51 8.82 3.92 15.45
CA LYS A 51 10.09 3.21 15.25
C LYS A 51 10.39 3.02 13.76
N ILE A 52 9.41 2.58 12.98
CA ILE A 52 9.52 2.38 11.52
C ILE A 52 9.78 3.71 10.84
N TYR A 53 8.98 4.74 11.17
CA TYR A 53 9.11 6.07 10.60
C TYR A 53 10.49 6.70 10.87
N LYS A 54 11.01 6.61 12.11
CA LYS A 54 12.34 7.13 12.47
C LYS A 54 13.48 6.47 11.71
N ASN A 55 13.29 5.24 11.27
CA ASN A 55 14.25 4.52 10.43
C ASN A 55 14.18 4.97 8.94
N GLY A 56 13.29 5.88 8.56
CA GLY A 56 13.09 6.25 7.16
C GLY A 56 12.27 5.26 6.35
N GLU A 57 11.50 4.40 7.02
CA GLU A 57 10.71 3.31 6.44
C GLU A 57 9.20 3.60 6.53
N GLY A 58 8.39 2.82 5.84
CA GLY A 58 6.94 2.95 5.88
C GLY A 58 6.49 4.34 5.40
N SER A 59 5.70 5.06 6.21
CA SER A 59 5.19 6.38 5.82
C SER A 59 6.26 7.48 5.71
N ALA A 60 7.48 7.27 6.20
CA ALA A 60 8.59 8.21 5.99
C ALA A 60 8.97 8.34 4.51
N LEU A 61 8.71 7.32 3.70
CA LEU A 61 8.96 7.34 2.26
C LEU A 61 8.09 8.38 1.52
N LEU A 62 6.98 8.83 2.11
CA LEU A 62 6.16 9.93 1.57
C LEU A 62 6.90 11.26 1.57
N GLU A 63 7.88 11.45 2.46
CA GLU A 63 8.74 12.63 2.51
C GLU A 63 9.97 12.51 1.60
N ASN A 64 10.25 11.32 1.10
CA ASN A 64 11.34 11.06 0.18
C ASN A 64 10.86 10.27 -1.06
N PRO A 65 10.05 10.89 -1.92
CA PRO A 65 9.47 10.21 -3.08
C PRO A 65 10.53 9.72 -4.08
N ALA A 66 11.69 10.36 -4.14
CA ALA A 66 12.79 9.89 -5.01
C ALA A 66 13.35 8.54 -4.53
N LEU A 67 13.46 8.33 -3.22
CA LEU A 67 13.85 7.03 -2.65
C LEU A 67 12.75 5.98 -2.87
N ALA A 68 11.48 6.35 -2.67
CA ALA A 68 10.34 5.48 -2.93
C ALA A 68 10.33 4.98 -4.40
N GLU A 69 10.54 5.88 -5.37
CA GLU A 69 10.68 5.51 -6.78
C GLU A 69 11.85 4.53 -7.01
N LYS A 70 13.01 4.82 -6.42
CA LYS A 70 14.18 3.94 -6.56
C LYS A 70 13.90 2.55 -6.00
N ILE A 71 13.25 2.45 -4.86
CA ILE A 71 12.83 1.17 -4.25
C ILE A 71 11.95 0.38 -5.23
N VAL A 72 10.89 1.00 -5.76
CA VAL A 72 9.98 0.32 -6.69
C VAL A 72 10.73 -0.13 -7.95
N ARG A 73 11.54 0.74 -8.57
CA ARG A 73 12.34 0.40 -9.76
C ARG A 73 13.28 -0.78 -9.53
N GLU A 74 13.92 -0.84 -8.38
CA GLU A 74 14.80 -1.97 -8.05
C GLU A 74 13.99 -3.25 -7.82
N CYS A 75 12.90 -3.18 -7.06
CA CYS A 75 12.05 -4.35 -6.81
C CYS A 75 11.43 -4.93 -8.10
N VAL A 76 11.05 -4.11 -9.06
CA VAL A 76 10.51 -4.55 -10.37
C VAL A 76 11.51 -5.43 -11.13
N LYS A 77 12.82 -5.21 -10.96
CA LYS A 77 13.86 -6.04 -11.61
C LYS A 77 13.86 -7.50 -11.14
N SER A 78 13.22 -7.81 -10.01
CA SER A 78 13.04 -9.20 -9.54
C SER A 78 12.11 -10.04 -10.43
N GLY A 79 11.37 -9.41 -11.35
CA GLY A 79 10.36 -10.06 -12.19
C GLY A 79 9.03 -10.36 -11.50
N LYS A 80 8.88 -10.02 -10.22
CA LYS A 80 7.62 -10.12 -9.50
C LYS A 80 6.69 -8.95 -9.80
N ILE A 81 5.39 -9.17 -9.60
CA ILE A 81 4.40 -8.09 -9.63
C ILE A 81 4.59 -7.24 -8.37
N ILE A 82 4.97 -5.98 -8.54
CA ILE A 82 5.20 -5.06 -7.43
C ILE A 82 3.99 -4.16 -7.26
N THR A 83 3.46 -4.14 -6.03
CA THR A 83 2.40 -3.22 -5.61
C THR A 83 2.90 -2.32 -4.48
N VAL A 84 2.22 -1.19 -4.26
CA VAL A 84 2.62 -0.23 -3.23
C VAL A 84 1.41 0.16 -2.39
N LYS A 85 1.54 0.06 -1.06
CA LYS A 85 0.51 0.56 -0.15
C LYS A 85 1.02 1.77 0.62
N PHE A 86 0.30 2.90 0.53
CA PHE A 86 0.70 4.16 1.15
C PHE A 86 -0.48 4.93 1.76
N ARG A 87 -0.18 6.02 2.48
CA ARG A 87 -1.15 6.97 3.04
C ARG A 87 -1.17 8.25 2.22
N ILE A 88 -2.24 9.03 2.34
CA ILE A 88 -2.43 10.27 1.58
C ILE A 88 -1.40 11.36 1.87
N GLY A 89 -0.67 11.25 2.97
CA GLY A 89 0.35 12.20 3.38
C GLY A 89 0.79 12.00 4.83
N ILE A 90 1.62 12.90 5.33
CA ILE A 90 2.13 12.89 6.71
C ILE A 90 1.11 13.55 7.65
N ASP A 91 0.60 14.69 7.28
CA ASP A 91 -0.40 15.50 7.98
C ASP A 91 -1.23 16.31 6.97
N ALA A 92 -2.15 17.12 7.46
CA ALA A 92 -3.05 17.90 6.60
C ALA A 92 -2.35 18.98 5.75
N ALA A 93 -1.15 19.41 6.11
CA ALA A 93 -0.37 20.37 5.33
C ALA A 93 0.53 19.70 4.28
N HIS A 94 0.75 18.39 4.42
CA HIS A 94 1.66 17.60 3.59
C HIS A 94 0.92 16.42 2.95
N ILE A 95 -0.09 16.73 2.14
CA ILE A 95 -0.81 15.76 1.30
C ILE A 95 -0.05 15.59 -0.02
N VAL A 96 0.23 14.35 -0.41
CA VAL A 96 1.06 14.02 -1.57
C VAL A 96 0.40 13.01 -2.53
N THR A 97 -0.85 12.69 -2.31
CA THR A 97 -1.54 11.51 -2.86
C THR A 97 -1.38 11.34 -4.38
N ALA A 98 -1.79 12.33 -5.16
CA ALA A 98 -1.80 12.22 -6.63
C ALA A 98 -0.39 12.17 -7.21
N ASP A 99 0.52 13.03 -6.74
CA ASP A 99 1.92 13.05 -7.20
C ASP A 99 2.63 11.74 -6.82
N PHE A 100 2.46 11.28 -5.57
CA PHE A 100 3.08 10.03 -5.13
C PHE A 100 2.53 8.82 -5.89
N ALA A 101 1.22 8.74 -6.12
CA ALA A 101 0.60 7.70 -6.96
C ALA A 101 1.24 7.65 -8.35
N LYS A 102 1.34 8.81 -9.01
CA LYS A 102 1.94 8.92 -10.35
C LYS A 102 3.41 8.51 -10.39
N ARG A 103 4.16 8.85 -9.36
CA ARG A 103 5.56 8.43 -9.21
C ARG A 103 5.69 6.91 -9.07
N MET A 104 4.82 6.26 -8.29
CA MET A 104 4.83 4.81 -8.11
C MET A 104 4.49 4.08 -9.42
N GLU A 105 3.48 4.56 -10.17
CA GLU A 105 3.17 4.05 -11.50
C GLU A 105 4.38 4.19 -12.45
N ASN A 106 4.98 5.37 -12.54
CA ASN A 106 6.14 5.64 -13.39
C ASN A 106 7.39 4.81 -12.98
N ALA A 107 7.46 4.41 -11.72
CA ALA A 107 8.51 3.53 -11.23
C ALA A 107 8.27 2.05 -11.57
N GLY A 108 7.07 1.67 -12.02
CA GLY A 108 6.71 0.33 -12.46
C GLY A 108 5.83 -0.45 -11.47
N ALA A 109 5.20 0.22 -10.49
CA ALA A 109 4.17 -0.41 -9.68
C ALA A 109 3.00 -0.83 -10.57
N SER A 110 2.49 -2.06 -10.36
CA SER A 110 1.37 -2.62 -11.12
C SER A 110 0.00 -2.33 -10.52
N LEU A 111 -0.03 -1.90 -9.26
CA LEU A 111 -1.23 -1.54 -8.50
C LEU A 111 -0.81 -0.71 -7.30
N ILE A 112 -1.67 0.21 -6.87
CA ILE A 112 -1.49 0.95 -5.63
C ILE A 112 -2.68 0.77 -4.70
N THR A 113 -2.40 0.75 -3.38
CA THR A 113 -3.42 0.79 -2.34
C THR A 113 -3.28 2.09 -1.55
N VAL A 114 -4.33 2.90 -1.50
CA VAL A 114 -4.32 4.21 -0.84
C VAL A 114 -5.15 4.18 0.43
N HIS A 115 -4.50 4.37 1.59
CA HIS A 115 -5.22 4.60 2.84
C HIS A 115 -5.59 6.07 2.96
N GLY A 116 -6.88 6.38 2.96
CA GLY A 116 -7.44 7.74 2.96
C GLY A 116 -7.25 8.52 4.26
N ARG A 117 -6.19 8.26 5.02
CA ARG A 117 -5.78 9.03 6.21
C ARG A 117 -4.32 9.38 6.17
N THR A 118 -3.97 10.51 6.75
CA THR A 118 -2.58 10.92 6.96
C THR A 118 -1.89 10.09 8.05
N LYS A 119 -0.57 10.12 8.10
CA LYS A 119 0.24 9.37 9.07
C LYS A 119 -0.06 9.77 10.51
N ASP A 120 -0.21 11.08 10.79
CA ASP A 120 -0.49 11.62 12.13
C ASP A 120 -1.83 11.15 12.70
N LYS A 121 -2.82 10.89 11.86
CA LYS A 121 -4.15 10.40 12.27
C LYS A 121 -4.16 8.94 12.67
N VAL A 122 -3.21 8.15 12.25
CA VAL A 122 -3.14 6.70 12.47
C VAL A 122 -4.43 6.01 12.02
N TYR A 123 -5.44 5.93 12.91
CA TYR A 123 -6.79 5.41 12.64
C TYR A 123 -7.91 6.38 13.02
N ALA A 124 -7.55 7.56 13.56
CA ALA A 124 -8.51 8.57 13.97
C ALA A 124 -9.00 9.41 12.78
N GLY A 125 -10.13 10.07 12.97
CA GLY A 125 -10.73 10.95 11.98
C GLY A 125 -11.33 10.22 10.79
N GLU A 126 -11.91 11.01 9.91
CA GLU A 126 -12.58 10.51 8.71
C GLU A 126 -11.59 10.09 7.61
N VAL A 127 -12.02 9.17 6.77
CA VAL A 127 -11.31 8.80 5.54
C VAL A 127 -11.56 9.90 4.50
N GLN A 128 -10.50 10.41 3.92
CA GLN A 128 -10.56 11.47 2.91
C GLN A 128 -10.74 10.85 1.52
N TYR A 129 -11.98 10.62 1.12
CA TYR A 129 -12.33 9.97 -0.16
C TYR A 129 -11.82 10.76 -1.37
N LYS A 130 -11.87 12.11 -1.31
CA LYS A 130 -11.35 12.98 -2.38
C LYS A 130 -9.87 12.74 -2.68
N GLU A 131 -9.08 12.40 -1.67
CA GLU A 131 -7.67 12.10 -1.87
C GLU A 131 -7.48 10.74 -2.58
N ILE A 132 -8.28 9.73 -2.23
CA ILE A 132 -8.26 8.45 -2.95
C ILE A 132 -8.72 8.65 -4.41
N GLU A 133 -9.78 9.43 -4.63
CA GLU A 133 -10.26 9.81 -5.96
C GLU A 133 -9.16 10.53 -6.76
N SER A 134 -8.38 11.42 -6.11
CA SER A 134 -7.28 12.13 -6.75
C SER A 134 -6.17 11.18 -7.24
N ALA A 135 -5.84 10.15 -6.44
CA ALA A 135 -4.93 9.10 -6.87
C ALA A 135 -5.47 8.34 -8.08
N LYS A 136 -6.76 7.92 -8.04
CA LYS A 136 -7.40 7.20 -9.14
C LYS A 136 -7.38 7.99 -10.45
N LYS A 137 -7.61 9.29 -10.37
CA LYS A 137 -7.56 10.18 -11.54
C LYS A 137 -6.14 10.40 -12.08
N ALA A 138 -5.13 10.25 -11.23
CA ALA A 138 -3.73 10.51 -11.60
C ALA A 138 -3.05 9.34 -12.33
N VAL A 139 -3.54 8.11 -12.16
CA VAL A 139 -2.89 6.89 -12.68
C VAL A 139 -3.80 6.06 -13.57
N GLN A 140 -3.20 5.18 -14.39
CA GLN A 140 -3.90 4.20 -15.22
C GLN A 140 -3.91 2.80 -14.59
N ILE A 141 -2.99 2.53 -13.67
CA ILE A 141 -2.94 1.26 -12.93
C ILE A 141 -4.12 1.15 -11.95
N PRO A 142 -4.51 -0.06 -11.55
CA PRO A 142 -5.56 -0.25 -10.55
C PRO A 142 -5.25 0.44 -9.22
N VAL A 143 -6.29 1.04 -8.62
CA VAL A 143 -6.24 1.71 -7.32
C VAL A 143 -7.19 1.00 -6.36
N ILE A 144 -6.65 0.53 -5.25
CA ILE A 144 -7.41 -0.06 -4.16
C ILE A 144 -7.63 0.99 -3.06
N ALA A 145 -8.89 1.24 -2.72
CA ALA A 145 -9.25 2.14 -1.64
C ALA A 145 -9.18 1.42 -0.28
N ASN A 146 -8.60 2.08 0.72
CA ASN A 146 -8.47 1.50 2.06
C ASN A 146 -8.84 2.52 3.14
N GLY A 147 -9.51 2.04 4.16
CA GLY A 147 -9.83 2.76 5.40
C GLY A 147 -11.32 2.88 5.67
N GLY A 148 -11.72 2.61 6.92
CA GLY A 148 -13.09 2.81 7.39
C GLY A 148 -14.12 1.79 6.92
N VAL A 149 -13.72 0.67 6.36
CA VAL A 149 -14.62 -0.41 5.90
C VAL A 149 -14.87 -1.36 7.04
N PHE A 150 -16.12 -1.41 7.51
CA PHE A 150 -16.61 -2.30 8.57
C PHE A 150 -17.92 -3.01 8.17
N SER A 151 -18.43 -2.75 6.96
CA SER A 151 -19.62 -3.36 6.38
C SER A 151 -19.56 -3.29 4.85
N ASP A 152 -20.39 -4.07 4.17
CA ASP A 152 -20.58 -4.00 2.71
C ASP A 152 -20.99 -2.59 2.28
N ALA A 153 -21.87 -1.93 3.06
CA ALA A 153 -22.31 -0.56 2.77
C ALA A 153 -21.14 0.44 2.82
N ASP A 154 -20.16 0.24 3.72
CA ASP A 154 -18.95 1.07 3.75
C ASP A 154 -18.08 0.82 2.52
N ALA A 155 -17.97 -0.44 2.08
CA ALA A 155 -17.23 -0.80 0.88
C ALA A 155 -17.85 -0.18 -0.37
N ASP A 156 -19.16 -0.32 -0.55
CA ASP A 156 -19.93 0.27 -1.64
C ASP A 156 -19.79 1.79 -1.68
N LYS A 157 -19.93 2.43 -0.51
CA LYS A 157 -19.74 3.88 -0.38
C LYS A 157 -18.34 4.30 -0.81
N LEU A 158 -17.30 3.60 -0.32
CA LEU A 158 -15.92 3.91 -0.63
C LEU A 158 -15.64 3.78 -2.14
N LEU A 159 -16.12 2.71 -2.78
CA LEU A 159 -16.00 2.51 -4.23
C LEU A 159 -16.72 3.61 -5.01
N ASN A 160 -17.98 3.87 -4.69
CA ASN A 160 -18.81 4.84 -5.41
C ASN A 160 -18.29 6.28 -5.31
N GLU A 161 -17.76 6.67 -4.14
CA GLU A 161 -17.27 8.04 -3.92
C GLU A 161 -15.84 8.26 -4.42
N THR A 162 -15.04 7.19 -4.57
CA THR A 162 -13.63 7.33 -4.99
C THR A 162 -13.38 6.91 -6.43
N GLY A 163 -14.25 6.08 -7.01
CA GLY A 163 -14.04 5.46 -8.32
C GLY A 163 -12.87 4.45 -8.33
N ALA A 164 -12.44 3.99 -7.16
CA ALA A 164 -11.39 2.99 -7.04
C ALA A 164 -11.81 1.64 -7.66
N ASP A 165 -10.85 0.82 -8.05
CA ASP A 165 -11.09 -0.46 -8.72
C ASP A 165 -11.39 -1.60 -7.73
N GLY A 166 -11.13 -1.37 -6.45
CA GLY A 166 -11.41 -2.33 -5.38
C GLY A 166 -11.23 -1.72 -3.99
N VAL A 167 -11.53 -2.53 -2.98
CA VAL A 167 -11.44 -2.14 -1.56
C VAL A 167 -10.52 -3.10 -0.81
N MET A 168 -9.72 -2.55 0.09
CA MET A 168 -8.97 -3.34 1.06
C MET A 168 -9.62 -3.25 2.44
N VAL A 169 -10.19 -4.35 2.89
CA VAL A 169 -10.66 -4.52 4.26
C VAL A 169 -9.46 -4.86 5.14
N ALA A 170 -9.41 -4.35 6.37
CA ALA A 170 -8.33 -4.63 7.31
C ALA A 170 -8.88 -5.11 8.66
N ARG A 171 -9.09 -4.19 9.62
CA ARG A 171 -9.46 -4.55 11.00
C ARG A 171 -10.79 -5.29 11.11
N ALA A 172 -11.75 -5.00 10.24
CA ALA A 172 -13.04 -5.67 10.25
C ALA A 172 -12.92 -7.16 9.97
N ALA A 173 -12.05 -7.57 9.06
CA ALA A 173 -11.82 -8.98 8.72
C ALA A 173 -11.29 -9.83 9.90
N LEU A 174 -10.80 -9.20 10.97
CA LEU A 174 -10.42 -9.93 12.21
C LEU A 174 -11.65 -10.44 12.99
N PHE A 175 -12.80 -9.84 12.77
CA PHE A 175 -14.05 -10.16 13.46
C PHE A 175 -15.07 -10.80 12.53
N ASP A 176 -15.07 -10.40 11.26
CA ASP A 176 -15.90 -10.92 10.20
C ASP A 176 -15.06 -11.06 8.91
N PRO A 177 -14.52 -12.24 8.63
CA PRO A 177 -13.72 -12.46 7.42
C PRO A 177 -14.54 -12.54 6.13
N GLN A 178 -15.88 -12.52 6.22
CA GLN A 178 -16.77 -12.59 5.06
C GLN A 178 -17.20 -11.21 4.54
N ILE A 179 -16.74 -10.13 5.20
CA ILE A 179 -17.03 -8.76 4.82
C ILE A 179 -16.29 -8.38 3.53
#